data_c58a343646da2f12bf7cabf2d670ec22
#
_entry.id   c58a343646da2f12bf7cabf2d670ec22
#
_cell.length_a   1.000
_cell.length_b   1.000
_cell.length_c   1.000
_cell.angle_alpha   90.00
_cell.angle_beta   90.00
_cell.angle_gamma   90.00
#
_symmetry.space_group_name_H-M   'P 1'
#
loop_
_entity.id
_entity.type
_entity.pdbx_description
1 polymer ?
#
loop_
_entity_poly.entity_id
_entity_poly.type
_entity_poly.pdbx_seq_one_letter_code
_entity_poly.pdbx_strand_id
1 'polypeptide(L)'
;MELKLNIYNKREVEKTYIANTYDLMYGTMEDLLDGLDLDKLGEDATDKALLAVAADVVKRGLPQLKPLLMDVFDGLTDDELRRCRVTDLVSIVIRLAKYSLNEIKGAATESIKEKNV
;
A
#
# COMPACT_ATOMS: atom_id res chain seq x y z
N MET A 1 -11.24 -3.45 4.07
CA MET A 1 -10.47 -2.66 5.06
C MET A 1 -10.42 -1.22 4.61
N GLU A 2 -10.73 -0.33 5.51
CA GLU A 2 -10.72 1.11 5.23
C GLU A 2 -9.33 1.69 5.46
N LEU A 3 -8.90 2.53 4.53
CA LEU A 3 -7.64 3.26 4.60
C LEU A 3 -7.92 4.74 4.76
N LYS A 4 -7.19 5.39 5.66
CA LYS A 4 -7.32 6.84 5.90
C LYS A 4 -5.96 7.49 5.73
N LEU A 5 -5.93 8.58 4.94
CA LEU A 5 -4.74 9.39 4.75
C LEU A 5 -5.05 10.81 5.19
N ASN A 6 -4.37 11.27 6.23
CA ASN A 6 -4.53 12.61 6.76
C ASN A 6 -3.59 13.59 6.07
N ILE A 7 -4.13 14.73 5.68
CA ILE A 7 -3.37 15.84 5.13
C ILE A 7 -3.28 16.91 6.21
N TYR A 8 -2.07 17.35 6.52
CA TYR A 8 -1.82 18.24 7.63
C TYR A 8 -1.55 19.67 7.15
N ASN A 9 -2.06 20.63 7.91
CA ASN A 9 -1.64 22.02 7.86
C ASN A 9 -0.94 22.30 9.19
N LYS A 10 0.41 22.30 9.16
CA LYS A 10 1.25 22.34 10.36
C LYS A 10 0.97 21.14 11.27
N ARG A 11 0.29 21.34 12.40
CA ARG A 11 0.00 20.27 13.37
C ARG A 11 -1.44 19.79 13.32
N GLU A 12 -2.27 20.43 12.50
CA GLU A 12 -3.70 20.11 12.42
C GLU A 12 -4.03 19.35 11.16
N VAL A 13 -4.96 18.40 11.27
CA VAL A 13 -5.49 17.69 10.13
C VAL A 13 -6.44 18.63 9.37
N GLU A 14 -6.08 18.98 8.14
CA GLU A 14 -6.89 19.83 7.27
C GLU A 14 -7.93 19.01 6.50
N LYS A 15 -7.55 17.79 6.07
CA LYS A 15 -8.38 16.96 5.23
C LYS A 15 -8.00 15.48 5.44
N THR A 16 -8.96 14.60 5.30
CA THR A 16 -8.73 13.16 5.36
C THR A 16 -9.28 12.51 4.09
N TYR A 17 -8.44 11.77 3.39
CA TYR A 17 -8.86 10.90 2.30
C TYR A 17 -9.20 9.53 2.86
N ILE A 18 -10.27 8.95 2.37
CA ILE A 18 -10.72 7.61 2.76
C ILE A 18 -10.80 6.74 1.52
N ALA A 19 -10.20 5.56 1.58
CA ALA A 19 -10.27 4.57 0.53
C ALA A 19 -10.57 3.21 1.14
N ASN A 20 -11.13 2.31 0.33
CA ASN A 20 -11.41 0.95 0.76
C ASN A 20 -10.60 -0.02 -0.10
N THR A 21 -9.94 -0.99 0.53
CA THR A 21 -9.11 -1.97 -0.17
C THR A 21 -9.93 -2.82 -1.15
N TYR A 22 -11.24 -2.96 -0.94
CA TYR A 22 -12.12 -3.67 -1.89
C TYR A 22 -12.23 -2.99 -3.24
N ASP A 23 -11.94 -1.69 -3.30
CA ASP A 23 -12.02 -0.90 -4.52
C ASP A 23 -10.69 -0.86 -5.29
N LEU A 24 -9.65 -1.52 -4.78
CA LEU A 24 -8.33 -1.56 -5.43
C LEU A 24 -8.40 -2.33 -6.74
N MET A 25 -7.87 -1.71 -7.79
CA MET A 25 -7.75 -2.34 -9.10
C MET A 25 -6.53 -3.28 -9.14
N TYR A 26 -6.60 -4.31 -9.97
CA TYR A 26 -5.49 -5.24 -10.16
C TYR A 26 -4.19 -4.52 -10.57
N GLY A 27 -4.29 -3.54 -11.47
CA GLY A 27 -3.12 -2.77 -11.90
C GLY A 27 -2.45 -2.02 -10.76
N THR A 28 -3.23 -1.49 -9.82
CA THR A 28 -2.70 -0.81 -8.64
C THR A 28 -1.94 -1.78 -7.73
N MET A 29 -2.50 -2.98 -7.52
CA MET A 29 -1.82 -4.04 -6.75
C MET A 29 -0.53 -4.50 -7.42
N GLU A 30 -0.55 -4.67 -8.74
CA GLU A 30 0.62 -5.06 -9.52
C GLU A 30 1.72 -4.02 -9.40
N ASP A 31 1.40 -2.74 -9.55
CA ASP A 31 2.35 -1.64 -9.41
C ASP A 31 2.97 -1.61 -8.00
N LEU A 32 2.15 -1.85 -6.98
CA LEU A 32 2.64 -1.92 -5.60
C LEU A 32 3.64 -3.06 -5.42
N LEU A 33 3.29 -4.26 -5.89
CA LEU A 33 4.13 -5.44 -5.73
C LEU A 33 5.43 -5.31 -6.52
N ASP A 34 5.39 -4.70 -7.70
CA ASP A 34 6.59 -4.41 -8.50
C ASP A 34 7.51 -3.42 -7.79
N GLY A 35 6.94 -2.48 -7.05
CA GLY A 35 7.71 -1.49 -6.27
C GLY A 35 8.30 -2.05 -4.99
N LEU A 36 7.81 -3.19 -4.50
CA LEU A 36 8.30 -3.84 -3.29
C LEU A 36 9.38 -4.87 -3.64
N ASP A 37 10.45 -4.92 -2.83
CA ASP A 37 11.44 -5.97 -2.96
C ASP A 37 10.94 -7.21 -2.20
N LEU A 38 10.20 -8.05 -2.89
CA LEU A 38 9.59 -9.24 -2.31
C LEU A 38 10.61 -10.28 -1.86
N ASP A 39 11.80 -10.27 -2.45
CA ASP A 39 12.89 -11.16 -2.05
C ASP A 39 13.34 -10.88 -0.61
N LYS A 40 13.22 -9.65 -0.16
CA LYS A 40 13.53 -9.27 1.23
C LYS A 40 12.49 -9.74 2.23
N LEU A 41 11.28 -10.09 1.78
CA LEU A 41 10.22 -10.57 2.66
C LEU A 41 10.38 -12.05 3.03
N GLY A 42 11.10 -12.84 2.22
CA GLY A 42 11.22 -14.27 2.43
C GLY A 42 9.91 -15.01 2.21
N GLU A 43 9.83 -16.26 2.66
CA GLU A 43 8.63 -17.08 2.54
C GLU A 43 7.52 -16.62 3.49
N ASP A 44 7.91 -16.10 4.66
CA ASP A 44 6.98 -15.61 5.67
C ASP A 44 7.12 -14.09 5.80
N ALA A 45 6.14 -13.36 5.30
CA ALA A 45 6.10 -11.91 5.43
C ALA A 45 5.75 -11.51 6.88
N THR A 46 6.78 -11.33 7.70
CA THR A 46 6.60 -10.83 9.07
C THR A 46 6.30 -9.34 9.08
N ASP A 47 5.69 -8.85 10.15
CA ASP A 47 5.41 -7.42 10.31
C ASP A 47 6.70 -6.58 10.27
N LYS A 48 7.77 -7.10 10.84
CA LYS A 48 9.08 -6.45 10.82
C LYS A 48 9.64 -6.34 9.40
N ALA A 49 9.54 -7.41 8.61
CA ALA A 49 9.99 -7.41 7.22
C ALA A 49 9.17 -6.45 6.38
N LEU A 50 7.85 -6.44 6.55
CA LEU A 50 6.96 -5.51 5.85
C LEU A 50 7.26 -4.06 6.21
N LEU A 51 7.54 -3.77 7.48
CA LEU A 51 7.93 -2.42 7.91
C LEU A 51 9.21 -1.97 7.21
N ALA A 52 10.22 -2.84 7.14
CA ALA A 52 11.49 -2.52 6.48
C ALA A 52 11.29 -2.23 4.99
N VAL A 53 10.50 -3.05 4.31
CA VAL A 53 10.22 -2.87 2.88
C VAL A 53 9.40 -1.60 2.63
N ALA A 54 8.37 -1.34 3.44
CA ALA A 54 7.55 -0.15 3.33
C ALA A 54 8.36 1.12 3.57
N ALA A 55 9.23 1.12 4.59
CA ALA A 55 10.12 2.23 4.87
C ALA A 55 11.08 2.50 3.70
N ASP A 56 11.59 1.45 3.07
CA ASP A 56 12.47 1.55 1.90
C ASP A 56 11.74 2.19 0.71
N VAL A 57 10.49 1.80 0.45
CA VAL A 57 9.68 2.38 -0.61
C VAL A 57 9.46 3.88 -0.38
N VAL A 58 9.11 4.27 0.83
CA VAL A 58 8.91 5.67 1.19
C VAL A 58 10.23 6.45 1.07
N LYS A 59 11.34 5.86 1.51
CA LYS A 59 12.66 6.47 1.44
C LYS A 59 13.15 6.69 0.01
N ARG A 60 12.87 5.74 -0.89
CA ARG A 60 13.24 5.87 -2.31
C ARG A 60 12.45 6.98 -3.01
N GLY A 61 11.35 7.37 -2.42
CA GLY A 61 10.69 8.61 -2.74
C GLY A 61 9.50 8.53 -3.66
N LEU A 62 9.01 9.70 -3.96
CA LEU A 62 7.74 9.97 -4.60
C LEU A 62 7.56 9.42 -6.03
N PRO A 63 8.61 9.27 -6.89
CA PRO A 63 8.37 8.80 -8.26
C PRO A 63 7.71 7.43 -8.36
N GLN A 64 7.90 6.55 -7.37
CA GLN A 64 7.27 5.23 -7.34
C GLN A 64 6.01 5.21 -6.50
N LEU A 65 6.01 5.94 -5.39
CA LEU A 65 4.91 5.95 -4.42
C LEU A 65 3.73 6.81 -4.87
N LYS A 66 4.02 7.93 -5.50
CA LYS A 66 3.04 8.95 -5.88
C LYS A 66 1.93 8.42 -6.79
N PRO A 67 2.22 7.75 -7.92
CA PRO A 67 1.15 7.22 -8.77
C PRO A 67 0.28 6.20 -8.03
N LEU A 68 0.89 5.37 -7.19
CA LEU A 68 0.18 4.38 -6.38
C LEU A 68 -0.83 5.06 -5.44
N LEU A 69 -0.39 6.05 -4.69
CA LEU A 69 -1.25 6.74 -3.73
C LEU A 69 -2.35 7.54 -4.41
N MET A 70 -2.08 8.11 -5.58
CA MET A 70 -3.08 8.82 -6.36
C MET A 70 -4.16 7.90 -6.93
N ASP A 71 -3.79 6.66 -7.25
CA ASP A 71 -4.75 5.63 -7.66
C ASP A 71 -5.63 5.17 -6.50
N VAL A 72 -5.04 5.04 -5.31
CA VAL A 72 -5.75 4.57 -4.11
C VAL A 72 -6.65 5.67 -3.56
N PHE A 73 -6.16 6.89 -3.47
CA PHE A 73 -6.90 8.03 -2.93
C PHE A 73 -7.26 9.00 -4.04
N ASP A 74 -8.45 8.83 -4.60
CA ASP A 74 -8.95 9.64 -5.69
C ASP A 74 -8.97 11.12 -5.33
N GLY A 75 -8.39 11.94 -6.21
CA GLY A 75 -8.31 13.38 -5.99
C GLY A 75 -7.09 13.87 -5.22
N LEU A 76 -6.24 12.96 -4.73
CA LEU A 76 -5.01 13.34 -4.02
C LEU A 76 -4.08 14.12 -4.93
N THR A 77 -3.59 15.27 -4.46
CA THR A 77 -2.67 16.14 -5.20
C THR A 77 -1.24 16.00 -4.70
N ASP A 78 -0.30 16.45 -5.51
CA ASP A 78 1.12 16.49 -5.16
C ASP A 78 1.41 17.29 -3.90
N ASP A 79 0.80 18.47 -3.81
CA ASP A 79 0.95 19.34 -2.65
C ASP A 79 0.42 18.69 -1.38
N GLU A 80 -0.72 18.04 -1.48
CA GLU A 80 -1.31 17.32 -0.36
C GLU A 80 -0.43 16.16 0.11
N LEU A 81 0.13 15.42 -0.83
CA LEU A 81 1.03 14.31 -0.51
C LEU A 81 2.26 14.78 0.27
N ARG A 82 2.80 15.93 -0.07
CA ARG A 82 3.93 16.52 0.65
C ARG A 82 3.58 16.94 2.08
N ARG A 83 2.30 17.13 2.38
CA ARG A 83 1.81 17.49 3.71
C ARG A 83 1.34 16.29 4.52
N CYS A 84 1.66 15.08 4.08
CA CYS A 84 1.41 13.85 4.84
C CYS A 84 2.57 13.57 5.78
N ARG A 85 2.27 12.90 6.90
CA ARG A 85 3.32 12.40 7.79
C ARG A 85 3.93 11.13 7.22
N VAL A 86 5.26 11.01 7.34
CA VAL A 86 5.99 9.83 6.86
C VAL A 86 5.46 8.55 7.53
N THR A 87 5.18 8.61 8.82
CA THR A 87 4.63 7.45 9.55
C THR A 87 3.29 7.00 9.00
N ASP A 88 2.44 7.92 8.58
CA ASP A 88 1.15 7.59 7.97
C ASP A 88 1.33 6.94 6.60
N LEU A 89 2.26 7.44 5.79
CA LEU A 89 2.57 6.85 4.49
C LEU A 89 3.12 5.43 4.63
N VAL A 90 4.04 5.21 5.57
CA VAL A 90 4.59 3.88 5.84
C VAL A 90 3.48 2.92 6.28
N SER A 91 2.60 3.36 7.16
CA SER A 91 1.46 2.55 7.64
C SER A 91 0.54 2.15 6.48
N ILE A 92 0.24 3.07 5.58
CA ILE A 92 -0.62 2.80 4.42
C ILE A 92 0.04 1.79 3.49
N VAL A 93 1.33 1.96 3.19
CA VAL A 93 2.06 1.02 2.33
C VAL A 93 2.05 -0.39 2.93
N ILE A 94 2.25 -0.51 4.26
CA ILE A 94 2.19 -1.80 4.95
C ILE A 94 0.80 -2.44 4.79
N ARG A 95 -0.26 -1.69 5.02
CA ARG A 95 -1.63 -2.20 4.91
C ARG A 95 -1.96 -2.64 3.49
N LEU A 96 -1.56 -1.84 2.51
CA LEU A 96 -1.75 -2.19 1.09
C LEU A 96 -0.98 -3.44 0.71
N ALA A 97 0.27 -3.56 1.18
CA ALA A 97 1.10 -4.74 0.92
C ALA A 97 0.50 -6.00 1.54
N LYS A 98 0.06 -5.93 2.79
CA LYS A 98 -0.60 -7.05 3.46
C LYS A 98 -1.85 -7.49 2.73
N TYR A 99 -2.70 -6.54 2.36
CA TYR A 99 -3.93 -6.83 1.63
C TYR A 99 -3.63 -7.51 0.29
N SER A 100 -2.72 -6.95 -0.49
CA SER A 100 -2.37 -7.46 -1.81
C SER A 100 -1.77 -8.86 -1.75
N LEU A 101 -0.88 -9.12 -0.79
CA LEU A 101 -0.29 -10.44 -0.59
C LEU A 101 -1.33 -11.47 -0.16
N ASN A 102 -2.24 -11.11 0.72
CA ASN A 102 -3.31 -12.00 1.18
C ASN A 102 -4.29 -12.34 0.04
N GLU A 103 -4.63 -11.38 -0.81
CA GLU A 103 -5.49 -11.62 -1.98
C GLU A 103 -4.84 -12.57 -2.96
N ILE A 104 -3.56 -12.40 -3.23
CA ILE A 104 -2.81 -13.29 -4.14
C ILE A 104 -2.71 -14.69 -3.56
N LYS A 105 -2.40 -14.83 -2.28
CA LYS A 105 -2.36 -16.15 -1.61
C LYS A 105 -3.72 -16.83 -1.63
N GLY A 106 -4.79 -16.08 -1.37
CA GLY A 106 -6.15 -16.59 -1.42
C GLY A 106 -6.52 -17.10 -2.79
N ALA A 107 -6.24 -16.32 -3.84
CA ALA A 107 -6.50 -16.72 -5.22
C ALA A 107 -5.70 -17.96 -5.62
N ALA A 108 -4.42 -18.05 -5.23
CA ALA A 108 -3.59 -19.21 -5.50
C ALA A 108 -4.11 -20.46 -4.80
N THR A 109 -4.56 -20.33 -3.56
CA THR A 109 -5.13 -21.44 -2.78
C THR A 109 -6.42 -21.95 -3.42
N GLU A 110 -7.31 -21.07 -3.83
CA GLU A 110 -8.55 -21.44 -4.50
C GLU A 110 -8.27 -22.14 -5.83
N SER A 111 -7.32 -21.65 -6.61
CA SER A 111 -6.93 -22.24 -7.88
C SER A 111 -6.38 -23.66 -7.68
N ILE A 112 -5.59 -23.91 -6.64
CA ILE A 112 -5.09 -25.23 -6.30
C ILE A 112 -6.22 -26.17 -5.89
N LYS A 113 -7.18 -25.71 -5.10
CA LYS A 113 -8.34 -26.49 -4.70
C LYS A 113 -9.18 -26.90 -5.89
N GLU A 114 -9.41 -26.02 -6.84
CA GLU A 114 -10.15 -26.31 -8.07
C GLU A 114 -9.46 -27.39 -8.91
N LYS A 115 -8.14 -27.37 -9.00
CA LYS A 115 -7.38 -28.36 -9.74
C LYS A 115 -7.40 -29.75 -9.11
N ASN A 116 -7.65 -29.85 -7.81
CA ASN A 116 -7.65 -31.11 -7.07
C ASN A 116 -9.04 -31.74 -6.95
N VAL A 117 -10.04 -31.12 -7.55
CA VAL A 117 -11.41 -31.66 -7.64
C VAL A 117 -11.58 -32.47 -8.96
#